data_0ef871decb1d251b3343bad33901ed9d
#
_entry.id   0ef871decb1d251b3343bad33901ed9d
#
_cell.length_a   1.000
_cell.length_b   1.000
_cell.length_c   1.000
_cell.angle_alpha   90.00
_cell.angle_beta   90.00
_cell.angle_gamma   90.00
#
_symmetry.space_group_name_H-M   'P 1'
#
loop_
_entity.id
_entity.type
_entity.pdbx_description
1 polymer ?
#
loop_
_entity_poly.entity_id
_entity_poly.type
_entity_poly.pdbx_seq_one_letter_code
_entity_poly.pdbx_strand_id
1 'polypeptide(L)'
;ETPQPVRWLLRDTFALGEASLLAAIGGAGKGMTLLDLGLAVAAGPEPGTEWAGQQVLGREVDATGTVVIIAAEDSQASIERRLHSLDADRRIRRRLGGRLIVVPLPNVGGAPCLFATVNGVHGPTPAWTGLGQRLRTIKDLVLVVFEPLAAFCSVPFDTEINAASAVTGAMAQLAADTGACVIVSHHMRK
;
A
#
# COMPACT_ATOMS: atom_id res chain seq x y z
N GLU A 1 -26.04 15.41 -13.92
CA GLU A 1 -25.07 14.36 -14.33
C GLU A 1 -25.20 13.18 -13.38
N THR A 2 -25.22 11.97 -13.92
CA THR A 2 -25.22 10.76 -13.08
C THR A 2 -23.81 10.57 -12.51
N PRO A 3 -23.65 10.39 -11.18
CA PRO A 3 -22.34 10.14 -10.59
C PRO A 3 -21.69 8.90 -11.21
N GLN A 4 -20.39 8.96 -11.43
CA GLN A 4 -19.64 7.77 -11.88
C GLN A 4 -19.62 6.74 -10.76
N PRO A 5 -19.77 5.44 -11.06
CA PRO A 5 -19.69 4.40 -10.04
C PRO A 5 -18.28 4.33 -9.44
N VAL A 6 -18.20 3.97 -8.16
CA VAL A 6 -16.92 3.74 -7.48
C VAL A 6 -16.18 2.59 -8.16
N ARG A 7 -14.92 2.80 -8.46
CA ARG A 7 -14.02 1.78 -8.99
C ARG A 7 -13.27 1.15 -7.81
N TRP A 8 -13.48 -0.12 -7.57
CA TRP A 8 -12.88 -0.83 -6.44
C TRP A 8 -11.55 -1.50 -6.81
N LEU A 9 -10.60 -1.49 -5.91
CA LEU A 9 -9.47 -2.41 -5.86
C LEU A 9 -9.91 -3.71 -5.17
N LEU A 10 -10.46 -3.57 -3.97
CA LEU A 10 -11.09 -4.62 -3.18
C LEU A 10 -12.53 -4.19 -2.91
N ARG A 11 -13.50 -4.97 -3.39
CA ARG A 11 -14.91 -4.59 -3.43
C ARG A 11 -15.43 -4.13 -2.07
N ASP A 12 -16.12 -3.00 -2.05
CA ASP A 12 -16.73 -2.36 -0.87
C ASP A 12 -15.74 -2.07 0.28
N THR A 13 -14.44 -2.05 -0.01
CA THR A 13 -13.40 -1.88 1.03
C THR A 13 -12.35 -0.86 0.63
N PHE A 14 -11.68 -1.07 -0.52
CA PHE A 14 -10.62 -0.18 -1.00
C PHE A 14 -10.92 0.30 -2.40
N ALA A 15 -11.12 1.62 -2.55
CA ALA A 15 -11.40 2.24 -3.83
C ALA A 15 -10.10 2.63 -4.58
N LEU A 16 -10.13 2.58 -5.90
CA LEU A 16 -9.08 3.13 -6.76
C LEU A 16 -9.13 4.67 -6.74
N GLY A 17 -7.97 5.30 -6.74
CA GLY A 17 -7.85 6.76 -6.68
C GLY A 17 -8.08 7.36 -5.29
N GLU A 18 -8.20 6.53 -4.25
CA GLU A 18 -8.42 6.96 -2.88
C GLU A 18 -7.34 6.45 -1.92
N ALA A 19 -7.11 7.21 -0.83
CA ALA A 19 -6.25 6.78 0.26
C ALA A 19 -7.07 6.10 1.35
N SER A 20 -6.55 5.00 1.90
CA SER A 20 -7.20 4.19 2.92
C SER A 20 -6.25 3.88 4.08
N LEU A 21 -6.80 3.73 5.27
CA LEU A 21 -6.08 3.37 6.48
C LEU A 21 -6.42 1.94 6.90
N LEU A 22 -5.40 1.08 7.03
CA LEU A 22 -5.53 -0.24 7.65
C LEU A 22 -4.94 -0.19 9.06
N ALA A 23 -5.79 0.02 10.06
CA ALA A 23 -5.38 0.13 11.45
C ALA A 23 -5.74 -1.12 12.25
N ALA A 24 -4.80 -1.63 13.04
CA ALA A 24 -5.03 -2.71 14.00
C ALA A 24 -3.89 -2.75 15.01
N ILE A 25 -4.10 -3.48 16.11
CA ILE A 25 -3.05 -3.72 17.13
C ILE A 25 -1.83 -4.42 16.51
N GLY A 26 -0.68 -4.31 17.17
CA GLY A 26 0.52 -5.06 16.81
C GLY A 26 0.25 -6.57 16.77
N GLY A 27 0.82 -7.28 15.80
CA GLY A 27 0.63 -8.73 15.66
C GLY A 27 -0.68 -9.21 15.05
N ALA A 28 -1.61 -8.30 14.68
CA ALA A 28 -2.90 -8.65 14.07
C ALA A 28 -2.83 -9.16 12.62
N GLY A 29 -1.64 -9.29 12.05
CA GLY A 29 -1.48 -9.85 10.70
C GLY A 29 -1.59 -8.84 9.55
N LYS A 30 -1.59 -7.52 9.81
CA LYS A 30 -1.67 -6.48 8.76
C LYS A 30 -0.73 -6.71 7.58
N GLY A 31 0.56 -6.95 7.85
CA GLY A 31 1.55 -7.18 6.80
C GLY A 31 1.28 -8.43 5.97
N MET A 32 0.79 -9.52 6.59
CA MET A 32 0.36 -10.71 5.84
C MET A 32 -0.83 -10.39 4.93
N THR A 33 -1.83 -9.68 5.44
CA THR A 33 -3.01 -9.28 4.67
C THR A 33 -2.63 -8.36 3.49
N LEU A 34 -1.70 -7.41 3.69
CA LEU A 34 -1.25 -6.50 2.64
C LEU A 34 -0.41 -7.22 1.57
N LEU A 35 0.41 -8.21 1.96
CA LEU A 35 1.13 -9.06 1.01
C LEU A 35 0.17 -9.97 0.23
N ASP A 36 -0.84 -10.54 0.88
CA ASP A 36 -1.87 -11.37 0.24
C ASP A 36 -2.66 -10.55 -0.80
N LEU A 37 -3.12 -9.35 -0.40
CA LEU A 37 -3.76 -8.41 -1.32
C LEU A 37 -2.84 -8.06 -2.49
N GLY A 38 -1.57 -7.77 -2.21
CA GLY A 38 -0.58 -7.44 -3.23
C GLY A 38 -0.36 -8.60 -4.22
N LEU A 39 -0.28 -9.84 -3.73
CA LEU A 39 -0.18 -11.03 -4.57
C LEU A 39 -1.42 -11.20 -5.46
N ALA A 40 -2.62 -11.09 -4.87
CA ALA A 40 -3.88 -11.26 -5.59
C ALA A 40 -4.04 -10.21 -6.71
N VAL A 41 -3.81 -8.93 -6.38
CA VAL A 41 -3.90 -7.81 -7.33
C VAL A 41 -2.85 -7.91 -8.44
N ALA A 42 -1.60 -8.24 -8.10
CA ALA A 42 -0.52 -8.33 -9.09
C ALA A 42 -0.65 -9.56 -10.00
N ALA A 43 -1.12 -10.69 -9.48
CA ALA A 43 -1.30 -11.90 -10.27
C ALA A 43 -2.50 -11.83 -11.21
N GLY A 44 -3.57 -11.19 -10.77
CA GLY A 44 -4.85 -11.20 -11.47
C GLY A 44 -5.52 -12.58 -11.46
N PRO A 45 -6.64 -12.74 -12.18
CA PRO A 45 -7.37 -14.00 -12.26
C PRO A 45 -6.52 -15.11 -12.90
N GLU A 46 -6.80 -16.36 -12.53
CA GLU A 46 -6.22 -17.50 -13.23
C GLU A 46 -6.75 -17.56 -14.68
N PRO A 47 -5.88 -17.86 -15.68
CA PRO A 47 -6.33 -18.04 -17.05
C PRO A 47 -7.45 -19.09 -17.13
N GLY A 48 -8.58 -18.74 -17.80
CA GLY A 48 -9.73 -19.62 -17.93
C GLY A 48 -10.69 -19.63 -16.72
N THR A 49 -10.40 -18.83 -15.68
CA THR A 49 -11.32 -18.57 -14.58
C THR A 49 -11.82 -17.12 -14.64
N GLU A 50 -13.08 -16.89 -14.35
CA GLU A 50 -13.54 -15.54 -14.04
C GLU A 50 -12.93 -15.06 -12.72
N TRP A 51 -12.93 -13.73 -12.47
CA TRP A 51 -12.48 -13.14 -11.20
C TRP A 51 -13.17 -13.72 -9.95
N ALA A 52 -14.32 -14.36 -10.12
CA ALA A 52 -15.06 -14.99 -9.06
C ALA A 52 -14.18 -16.03 -8.35
N GLY A 53 -13.45 -15.59 -7.33
CA GLY A 53 -12.69 -16.52 -6.49
C GLY A 53 -11.42 -15.99 -5.82
N GLN A 54 -10.79 -14.93 -6.30
CA GLN A 54 -9.71 -14.30 -5.53
C GLN A 54 -10.30 -13.37 -4.48
N GLN A 55 -10.39 -13.87 -3.26
CA GLN A 55 -10.90 -13.12 -2.12
C GLN A 55 -9.75 -12.80 -1.15
N VAL A 56 -9.71 -11.54 -0.74
CA VAL A 56 -8.88 -11.08 0.37
C VAL A 56 -9.81 -10.47 1.41
N LEU A 57 -9.65 -10.82 2.67
CA LEU A 57 -10.56 -10.42 3.75
C LEU A 57 -12.04 -10.77 3.47
N GLY A 58 -12.32 -11.84 2.72
CA GLY A 58 -13.67 -12.23 2.31
C GLY A 58 -14.33 -11.31 1.28
N ARG A 59 -13.55 -10.46 0.60
CA ARG A 59 -13.99 -9.54 -0.45
C ARG A 59 -13.31 -9.85 -1.77
N GLU A 60 -14.01 -9.59 -2.86
CA GLU A 60 -13.49 -9.80 -4.22
C GLU A 60 -12.48 -8.72 -4.60
N VAL A 61 -11.41 -9.13 -5.27
CA VAL A 61 -10.42 -8.22 -5.86
C VAL A 61 -10.94 -7.84 -7.25
N ASP A 62 -11.25 -6.56 -7.46
CA ASP A 62 -11.89 -6.06 -8.70
C ASP A 62 -10.91 -5.44 -9.70
N ALA A 63 -9.67 -5.16 -9.27
CA ALA A 63 -8.68 -4.58 -10.15
C ALA A 63 -7.35 -5.34 -10.11
N THR A 64 -6.67 -5.38 -11.25
CA THR A 64 -5.33 -5.98 -11.40
C THR A 64 -4.36 -4.99 -12.00
N GLY A 65 -3.10 -5.08 -11.61
CA GLY A 65 -2.05 -4.20 -12.13
C GLY A 65 -0.77 -4.27 -11.33
N THR A 66 0.03 -3.21 -11.43
CA THR A 66 1.27 -3.11 -10.66
C THR A 66 1.00 -2.69 -9.22
N VAL A 67 1.64 -3.37 -8.30
CA VAL A 67 1.57 -3.16 -6.85
C VAL A 67 2.94 -2.75 -6.33
N VAL A 68 3.00 -1.72 -5.51
CA VAL A 68 4.20 -1.30 -4.79
C VAL A 68 3.95 -1.37 -3.29
N ILE A 69 4.72 -2.18 -2.58
CA ILE A 69 4.69 -2.27 -1.10
C ILE A 69 6.01 -1.75 -0.56
N ILE A 70 5.95 -0.66 0.22
CA ILE A 70 7.11 -0.05 0.85
C ILE A 70 7.12 -0.50 2.31
N ALA A 71 7.92 -1.52 2.61
CA ALA A 71 8.00 -2.17 3.90
C ALA A 71 9.14 -1.59 4.74
N ALA A 72 8.81 -0.82 5.78
CA ALA A 72 9.80 -0.12 6.59
C ALA A 72 10.40 -0.97 7.72
N GLU A 73 9.70 -2.00 8.16
CA GLU A 73 10.12 -2.83 9.31
C GLU A 73 10.57 -4.23 8.90
N ASP A 74 10.04 -4.77 7.80
CA ASP A 74 10.33 -6.12 7.35
C ASP A 74 11.57 -6.20 6.47
N SER A 75 12.49 -7.11 6.82
CA SER A 75 13.63 -7.45 5.97
C SER A 75 13.17 -8.28 4.76
N GLN A 76 13.97 -8.31 3.70
CA GLN A 76 13.74 -9.14 2.53
C GLN A 76 13.49 -10.63 2.91
N ALA A 77 14.30 -11.18 3.81
CA ALA A 77 14.13 -12.56 4.26
C ALA A 77 12.80 -12.77 5.00
N SER A 78 12.31 -11.78 5.74
CA SER A 78 11.00 -11.85 6.40
C SER A 78 9.86 -11.86 5.35
N ILE A 79 9.95 -10.98 4.38
CA ILE A 79 8.98 -10.88 3.27
C ILE A 79 8.95 -12.19 2.46
N GLU A 80 10.12 -12.75 2.13
CA GLU A 80 10.22 -14.02 1.39
C GLU A 80 9.58 -15.18 2.14
N ARG A 81 9.78 -15.29 3.47
CA ARG A 81 9.11 -16.31 4.30
C ARG A 81 7.58 -16.14 4.28
N ARG A 82 7.08 -14.90 4.39
CA ARG A 82 5.65 -14.62 4.34
C ARG A 82 5.07 -14.95 2.95
N LEU A 83 5.74 -14.56 1.89
CA LEU A 83 5.35 -14.91 0.52
C LEU A 83 5.35 -16.43 0.29
N HIS A 84 6.29 -17.16 0.91
CA HIS A 84 6.27 -18.62 0.86
C HIS A 84 5.10 -19.22 1.63
N SER A 85 4.70 -18.63 2.75
CA SER A 85 3.53 -19.10 3.51
C SER A 85 2.21 -18.86 2.76
N LEU A 86 2.13 -17.76 1.97
CA LEU A 86 0.94 -17.43 1.17
C LEU A 86 0.86 -18.24 -0.14
N ASP A 87 2.01 -18.62 -0.72
CA ASP A 87 2.12 -19.23 -2.05
C ASP A 87 3.28 -20.22 -2.08
N ALA A 88 3.14 -21.32 -1.32
CA ALA A 88 4.20 -22.32 -1.10
C ALA A 88 4.64 -23.01 -2.40
N ASP A 89 3.73 -23.32 -3.29
CA ASP A 89 3.96 -23.95 -4.60
C ASP A 89 4.33 -22.96 -5.71
N ARG A 90 4.40 -21.68 -5.40
CA ARG A 90 4.71 -20.57 -6.31
C ARG A 90 3.74 -20.41 -7.49
N ARG A 91 2.51 -20.89 -7.40
CA ARG A 91 1.53 -20.80 -8.49
C ARG A 91 1.18 -19.34 -8.79
N ILE A 92 0.95 -18.53 -7.74
CA ILE A 92 0.61 -17.12 -7.85
C ILE A 92 1.84 -16.33 -8.35
N ARG A 93 3.00 -16.53 -7.70
CA ARG A 93 4.23 -15.78 -8.02
C ARG A 93 4.73 -15.99 -9.45
N ARG A 94 4.50 -17.16 -10.07
CA ARG A 94 4.84 -17.41 -11.48
C ARG A 94 4.05 -16.53 -12.45
N ARG A 95 2.91 -15.97 -12.03
CA ARG A 95 2.02 -15.14 -12.87
C ARG A 95 2.24 -13.64 -12.68
N LEU A 96 3.07 -13.22 -11.72
CA LEU A 96 3.22 -11.80 -11.37
C LEU A 96 3.79 -10.94 -12.51
N GLY A 97 4.66 -11.49 -13.36
CA GLY A 97 5.25 -10.76 -14.49
C GLY A 97 5.98 -9.47 -14.08
N GLY A 98 6.53 -9.43 -12.86
CA GLY A 98 7.19 -8.23 -12.31
C GLY A 98 6.24 -7.17 -11.75
N ARG A 99 4.93 -7.43 -11.70
CA ARG A 99 3.94 -6.47 -11.20
C ARG A 99 3.88 -6.31 -9.68
N LEU A 100 4.47 -7.22 -8.90
CA LEU A 100 4.62 -7.05 -7.45
C LEU A 100 6.03 -6.54 -7.13
N ILE A 101 6.11 -5.30 -6.69
CA ILE A 101 7.33 -4.62 -6.29
C ILE A 101 7.27 -4.44 -4.77
N VAL A 102 8.08 -5.18 -4.04
CA VAL A 102 8.22 -5.01 -2.58
C VAL A 102 9.57 -4.40 -2.28
N VAL A 103 9.59 -3.30 -1.56
CA VAL A 103 10.80 -2.56 -1.19
C VAL A 103 11.07 -2.76 0.31
N PRO A 104 11.96 -3.70 0.69
CA PRO A 104 12.35 -3.92 2.08
C PRO A 104 13.34 -2.86 2.52
N LEU A 105 12.88 -1.78 3.10
CA LEU A 105 13.71 -0.62 3.46
C LEU A 105 14.88 -0.94 4.42
N PRO A 106 14.75 -1.88 5.38
CA PRO A 106 15.90 -2.28 6.19
C PRO A 106 17.10 -2.78 5.39
N ASN A 107 16.88 -3.31 4.18
CA ASN A 107 17.94 -3.81 3.30
C ASN A 107 18.54 -2.73 2.38
N VAL A 108 17.93 -1.54 2.31
CA VAL A 108 18.33 -0.47 1.38
C VAL A 108 18.60 0.87 2.07
N GLY A 109 18.95 0.85 3.35
CA GLY A 109 19.34 2.05 4.11
C GLY A 109 18.29 2.59 5.08
N GLY A 110 17.18 1.88 5.26
CA GLY A 110 16.12 2.26 6.19
C GLY A 110 15.03 3.17 5.60
N ALA A 111 14.04 3.48 6.42
CA ALA A 111 12.90 4.29 6.00
C ALA A 111 13.30 5.78 5.87
N PRO A 112 13.06 6.41 4.71
CA PRO A 112 13.24 7.84 4.60
C PRO A 112 12.16 8.58 5.38
N CYS A 113 12.49 9.73 5.96
CA CYS A 113 11.49 10.62 6.53
C CYS A 113 10.71 11.27 5.38
N LEU A 114 9.43 10.89 5.23
CA LEU A 114 8.55 11.43 4.18
C LEU A 114 7.76 12.65 4.65
N PHE A 115 7.53 12.78 5.96
CA PHE A 115 6.80 13.90 6.57
C PHE A 115 7.55 14.45 7.75
N ALA A 116 7.78 15.75 7.75
CA ALA A 116 8.54 16.44 8.79
C ALA A 116 7.89 17.77 9.19
N THR A 117 8.31 18.30 10.34
CA THR A 117 7.98 19.66 10.78
C THR A 117 9.15 20.57 10.46
N VAL A 118 8.91 21.60 9.66
CA VAL A 118 9.90 22.62 9.32
C VAL A 118 9.32 23.98 9.69
N ASN A 119 10.01 24.72 10.56
CA ASN A 119 9.57 26.03 11.06
C ASN A 119 8.13 26.01 11.62
N GLY A 120 7.77 24.95 12.33
CA GLY A 120 6.42 24.77 12.92
C GLY A 120 5.33 24.37 11.92
N VAL A 121 5.66 24.13 10.66
CA VAL A 121 4.73 23.68 9.64
C VAL A 121 4.96 22.18 9.35
N HIS A 122 3.90 21.39 9.49
CA HIS A 122 3.94 19.98 9.14
C HIS A 122 3.70 19.80 7.64
N GLY A 123 4.49 18.93 6.99
CA GLY A 123 4.33 18.72 5.56
C GLY A 123 5.23 17.64 4.96
N PRO A 124 5.04 17.37 3.67
CA PRO A 124 5.87 16.43 2.92
C PRO A 124 7.29 16.96 2.74
N THR A 125 8.25 16.04 2.78
CA THR A 125 9.67 16.31 2.55
C THR A 125 10.02 16.18 1.05
N PRO A 126 11.24 16.60 0.62
CA PRO A 126 11.72 16.31 -0.73
C PRO A 126 11.75 14.81 -1.07
N ALA A 127 11.95 13.93 -0.07
CA ALA A 127 11.88 12.48 -0.27
C ALA A 127 10.48 12.02 -0.68
N TRP A 128 9.42 12.59 -0.11
CA TRP A 128 8.04 12.35 -0.56
C TRP A 128 7.84 12.78 -2.01
N THR A 129 8.30 13.96 -2.38
CA THR A 129 8.17 14.48 -3.75
C THR A 129 8.86 13.56 -4.75
N GLY A 130 10.10 13.14 -4.47
CA GLY A 130 10.85 12.22 -5.31
C GLY A 130 10.20 10.83 -5.44
N LEU A 131 9.67 10.31 -4.33
CA LEU A 131 8.91 9.05 -4.33
C LEU A 131 7.65 9.17 -5.18
N GLY A 132 6.86 10.24 -5.00
CA GLY A 132 5.65 10.49 -5.77
C GLY A 132 5.92 10.59 -7.27
N GLN A 133 7.00 11.27 -7.67
CA GLN A 133 7.44 11.33 -9.07
C GLN A 133 7.72 9.93 -9.64
N ARG A 134 8.44 9.08 -8.90
CA ARG A 134 8.72 7.70 -9.31
C ARG A 134 7.46 6.86 -9.42
N LEU A 135 6.56 6.93 -8.44
CA LEU A 135 5.31 6.16 -8.47
C LEU A 135 4.44 6.51 -9.69
N ARG A 136 4.40 7.79 -10.09
CA ARG A 136 3.66 8.22 -11.28
C ARG A 136 4.23 7.68 -12.61
N THR A 137 5.48 7.23 -12.64
CA THR A 137 6.08 6.61 -13.86
C THR A 137 5.80 5.12 -13.98
N ILE A 138 5.27 4.48 -12.93
CA ILE A 138 4.99 3.05 -12.93
C ILE A 138 3.73 2.78 -13.75
N LYS A 139 3.89 1.98 -14.80
CA LYS A 139 2.79 1.61 -15.67
C LYS A 139 1.79 0.70 -14.93
N ASP A 140 0.51 0.94 -15.18
CA ASP A 140 -0.60 0.15 -14.63
C ASP A 140 -0.55 0.03 -13.08
N LEU A 141 -0.08 1.08 -12.39
CA LEU A 141 -0.04 1.14 -10.94
C LEU A 141 -1.46 1.20 -10.39
N VAL A 142 -1.84 0.23 -9.57
CA VAL A 142 -3.19 0.13 -8.96
C VAL A 142 -3.18 0.11 -7.43
N LEU A 143 -2.03 -0.22 -6.83
CA LEU A 143 -1.90 -0.27 -5.37
C LEU A 143 -0.53 0.23 -4.92
N VAL A 144 -0.53 1.14 -3.94
CA VAL A 144 0.66 1.55 -3.18
C VAL A 144 0.40 1.31 -1.70
N VAL A 145 1.33 0.66 -1.03
CA VAL A 145 1.24 0.38 0.41
C VAL A 145 2.42 0.99 1.15
N PHE A 146 2.15 1.70 2.23
CA PHE A 146 3.15 2.17 3.21
C PHE A 146 2.98 1.40 4.52
N GLU A 147 3.99 0.63 4.92
CA GLU A 147 3.91 -0.25 6.09
C GLU A 147 5.13 -0.17 7.00
N PRO A 148 4.95 0.27 8.26
CA PRO A 148 3.83 1.07 8.77
C PRO A 148 4.06 2.56 8.53
N LEU A 149 2.99 3.37 8.53
CA LEU A 149 3.04 4.82 8.32
C LEU A 149 3.98 5.53 9.30
N ALA A 150 3.98 5.11 10.55
CA ALA A 150 4.79 5.71 11.61
C ALA A 150 6.29 5.74 11.29
N ALA A 151 6.81 4.76 10.55
CA ALA A 151 8.21 4.69 10.18
C ALA A 151 8.65 5.80 9.19
N PHE A 152 7.70 6.43 8.52
CA PHE A 152 7.93 7.48 7.52
C PHE A 152 7.70 8.91 8.03
N CYS A 153 7.22 9.05 9.27
CA CYS A 153 6.77 10.33 9.82
C CYS A 153 7.62 10.75 11.02
N SER A 154 8.18 11.96 10.98
CA SER A 154 8.72 12.65 12.16
C SER A 154 7.76 13.73 12.70
N VAL A 155 6.51 13.74 12.20
CA VAL A 155 5.45 14.63 12.66
C VAL A 155 4.55 13.92 13.69
N PRO A 156 3.94 14.64 14.68
CA PRO A 156 3.10 14.05 15.71
C PRO A 156 1.68 13.76 15.18
N PHE A 157 1.56 12.98 14.10
CA PHE A 157 0.29 12.75 13.41
C PHE A 157 -0.75 11.98 14.26
N ASP A 158 -0.33 11.29 15.34
CA ASP A 158 -1.24 10.60 16.26
C ASP A 158 -1.91 11.53 17.28
N THR A 159 -1.39 12.73 17.47
CA THR A 159 -1.79 13.65 18.54
C THR A 159 -2.16 15.03 18.06
N GLU A 160 -1.72 15.43 16.88
CA GLU A 160 -1.96 16.75 16.32
C GLU A 160 -2.73 16.68 15.00
N ILE A 161 -3.92 17.30 14.96
CA ILE A 161 -4.82 17.26 13.81
C ILE A 161 -4.20 17.87 12.54
N ASN A 162 -3.40 18.92 12.69
CA ASN A 162 -2.75 19.56 11.54
C ASN A 162 -1.68 18.66 10.92
N ALA A 163 -0.94 17.91 11.77
CA ALA A 163 0.03 16.92 11.30
C ALA A 163 -0.68 15.75 10.60
N ALA A 164 -1.76 15.24 11.19
CA ALA A 164 -2.58 14.22 10.57
C ALA A 164 -3.14 14.66 9.22
N SER A 165 -3.68 15.89 9.14
CA SER A 165 -4.23 16.45 7.90
C SER A 165 -3.16 16.61 6.81
N ALA A 166 -1.94 17.02 7.16
CA ALA A 166 -0.84 17.13 6.20
C ALA A 166 -0.46 15.75 5.61
N VAL A 167 -0.40 14.71 6.44
CA VAL A 167 -0.08 13.35 6.00
C VAL A 167 -1.21 12.78 5.15
N THR A 168 -2.45 12.82 5.65
CA THR A 168 -3.61 12.23 4.94
C THR A 168 -3.90 12.96 3.62
N GLY A 169 -3.77 14.30 3.60
CA GLY A 169 -3.92 15.08 2.38
C GLY A 169 -2.89 14.73 1.31
N ALA A 170 -1.63 14.53 1.70
CA ALA A 170 -0.59 14.11 0.77
C ALA A 170 -0.83 12.69 0.21
N MET A 171 -1.30 11.75 1.04
CA MET A 171 -1.66 10.40 0.60
C MET A 171 -2.86 10.42 -0.35
N ALA A 172 -3.90 11.21 -0.06
CA ALA A 172 -5.06 11.39 -0.93
C ALA A 172 -4.67 12.01 -2.28
N GLN A 173 -3.78 13.01 -2.26
CA GLN A 173 -3.26 13.61 -3.50
C GLN A 173 -2.48 12.59 -4.34
N LEU A 174 -1.64 11.76 -3.72
CA LEU A 174 -0.92 10.68 -4.43
C LEU A 174 -1.89 9.70 -5.07
N ALA A 175 -2.94 9.30 -4.35
CA ALA A 175 -3.97 8.39 -4.88
C ALA A 175 -4.70 9.01 -6.08
N ALA A 176 -5.12 10.26 -5.97
CA ALA A 176 -5.77 10.99 -7.07
C ALA A 176 -4.87 11.16 -8.31
N ASP A 177 -3.60 11.51 -8.10
CA ASP A 177 -2.64 11.74 -9.19
C ASP A 177 -2.27 10.45 -9.95
N THR A 178 -2.23 9.31 -9.24
CA THR A 178 -1.85 8.02 -9.85
C THR A 178 -3.05 7.20 -10.29
N GLY A 179 -4.24 7.48 -9.77
CA GLY A 179 -5.42 6.64 -9.91
C GLY A 179 -5.34 5.32 -9.13
N ALA A 180 -4.26 5.09 -8.38
CA ALA A 180 -4.07 3.89 -7.58
C ALA A 180 -4.76 4.02 -6.20
N CYS A 181 -5.11 2.89 -5.61
CA CYS A 181 -5.43 2.85 -4.19
C CYS A 181 -4.14 3.02 -3.38
N VAL A 182 -4.13 3.93 -2.42
CA VAL A 182 -3.00 4.14 -1.49
C VAL A 182 -3.42 3.64 -0.11
N ILE A 183 -2.81 2.56 0.37
CA ILE A 183 -3.08 2.01 1.70
C ILE A 183 -1.91 2.33 2.64
N VAL A 184 -2.23 2.93 3.78
CA VAL A 184 -1.26 3.09 4.87
C VAL A 184 -1.62 2.15 6.01
N SER A 185 -0.66 1.40 6.54
CA SER A 185 -0.88 0.61 7.75
C SER A 185 -0.49 1.41 8.99
N HIS A 186 -1.26 1.25 10.04
CA HIS A 186 -1.01 1.93 11.31
C HIS A 186 -1.19 0.98 12.50
N HIS A 187 -0.33 1.14 13.52
CA HIS A 187 -0.44 0.42 14.77
C HIS A 187 -1.34 1.20 15.75
N MET A 188 -2.47 0.62 16.11
CA MET A 188 -3.30 1.17 17.18
C MET A 188 -2.60 0.97 18.52
N ARG A 189 -2.63 1.98 19.39
CA ARG A 189 -2.22 1.84 20.79
C ARG A 189 -3.19 0.91 21.52
N LYS A 190 -2.65 0.11 22.43
CA LYS A 190 -3.47 -0.68 23.36
C LYS A 190 -4.09 0.21 24.41
#